data_e3ef0580ecd3e604a2318d47f5746346
#
_entry.id   e3ef0580ecd3e604a2318d47f5746346
#
_cell.length_a   1.000
_cell.length_b   1.000
_cell.length_c   1.000
_cell.angle_alpha   90.00
_cell.angle_beta   90.00
_cell.angle_gamma   90.00
#
_symmetry.space_group_name_H-M   'P 1'
#
loop_
_entity.id
_entity.type
_entity.pdbx_description
1 polymer ?
#
loop_
_entity_poly.entity_id
_entity_poly.type
_entity_poly.pdbx_seq_one_letter_code
_entity_poly.pdbx_strand_id
1 'polypeptide(L)'
;AAAERMDVRAATINSDNQEDWTRVEAAIDRDAVDILLISPERLANDRFQSQVLGRVAGRIVLLVIDEAHCISDWGHDFRPHYRLLERVVRNLPPNLRLLVTTATANNRVMDDLKAVLGPNLAVSRGDLNRPSLALQTIRLPTQAERLAWLAQQIRTLAGHGIVYALTMRDAATVSEWLQSCGFKVEAYTGESGDRRVELE
;
A
#
# COMPACT_ATOMS: atom_id res chain seq x y z
N ALA A 1 -17.42 3.87 -0.80
CA ALA A 1 -17.94 2.87 0.18
C ALA A 1 -17.60 3.21 1.64
N ALA A 2 -16.32 3.18 2.12
CA ALA A 2 -16.02 3.49 3.52
C ALA A 2 -16.22 4.97 3.88
N ALA A 3 -15.72 5.87 3.05
CA ALA A 3 -15.87 7.31 3.23
C ALA A 3 -17.34 7.76 3.24
N GLU A 4 -18.15 7.23 2.35
CA GLU A 4 -19.59 7.50 2.28
C GLU A 4 -20.32 7.11 3.58
N ARG A 5 -19.93 5.99 4.18
CA ARG A 5 -20.51 5.55 5.49
C ARG A 5 -20.15 6.49 6.64
N MET A 6 -19.09 7.28 6.47
CA MET A 6 -18.61 8.27 7.44
C MET A 6 -19.06 9.69 7.10
N ASP A 7 -19.88 9.85 6.06
CA ASP A 7 -20.30 11.16 5.51
C ASP A 7 -19.09 12.06 5.14
N VAL A 8 -18.06 11.44 4.55
CA VAL A 8 -16.82 12.10 4.12
C VAL A 8 -16.74 12.08 2.60
N ARG A 9 -16.56 13.26 1.99
CA ARG A 9 -16.41 13.41 0.54
C ARG A 9 -14.98 13.10 0.13
N ALA A 10 -14.71 11.85 -0.24
CA ALA A 10 -13.40 11.42 -0.69
C ALA A 10 -13.31 11.39 -2.22
N ALA A 11 -12.18 11.80 -2.76
CA ALA A 11 -11.85 11.71 -4.17
C ALA A 11 -10.46 11.08 -4.37
N THR A 12 -10.26 10.46 -5.54
CA THR A 12 -9.00 9.82 -5.90
C THR A 12 -8.50 10.37 -7.23
N ILE A 13 -7.20 10.62 -7.32
CA ILE A 13 -6.49 10.95 -8.56
C ILE A 13 -5.31 10.00 -8.72
N ASN A 14 -5.41 9.07 -9.67
CA ASN A 14 -4.36 8.10 -9.99
C ASN A 14 -4.28 7.86 -11.52
N SER A 15 -3.46 6.92 -11.98
CA SER A 15 -3.32 6.57 -13.40
C SER A 15 -4.58 5.94 -14.00
N ASP A 16 -5.37 5.26 -13.18
CA ASP A 16 -6.47 4.42 -13.63
C ASP A 16 -7.77 5.21 -13.84
N ASN A 17 -7.87 6.44 -13.29
CA ASN A 17 -9.05 7.29 -13.39
C ASN A 17 -8.80 8.63 -14.10
N GLN A 18 -7.98 8.64 -15.14
CA GLN A 18 -7.58 9.87 -15.83
C GLN A 18 -8.76 10.69 -16.40
N GLU A 19 -9.80 10.02 -16.83
CA GLU A 19 -11.04 10.63 -17.34
C GLU A 19 -11.80 11.44 -16.27
N ASP A 20 -11.64 11.07 -15.00
CA ASP A 20 -12.29 11.74 -13.87
C ASP A 20 -11.53 12.99 -13.36
N TRP A 21 -10.28 13.17 -13.74
CA TRP A 21 -9.42 14.19 -13.13
C TRP A 21 -10.00 15.60 -13.21
N THR A 22 -10.51 16.00 -14.37
CA THR A 22 -11.12 17.33 -14.55
C THR A 22 -12.32 17.53 -13.62
N ARG A 23 -13.12 16.49 -13.41
CA ARG A 23 -14.27 16.50 -12.50
C ARG A 23 -13.82 16.62 -11.04
N VAL A 24 -12.78 15.88 -10.65
CA VAL A 24 -12.21 15.92 -9.31
C VAL A 24 -11.55 17.27 -9.04
N GLU A 25 -10.78 17.81 -9.97
CA GLU A 25 -10.17 19.14 -9.87
C GLU A 25 -11.23 20.24 -9.68
N ALA A 26 -12.32 20.19 -10.46
CA ALA A 26 -13.43 21.11 -10.30
C ALA A 26 -14.17 20.94 -8.96
N ALA A 27 -14.23 19.73 -8.39
CA ALA A 27 -14.80 19.50 -7.07
C ALA A 27 -13.89 20.07 -5.95
N ILE A 28 -12.58 19.93 -6.09
CA ILE A 28 -11.58 20.51 -5.18
C ILE A 28 -11.70 22.04 -5.17
N ASP A 29 -11.82 22.66 -6.34
CA ASP A 29 -11.95 24.12 -6.46
C ASP A 29 -13.22 24.65 -5.77
N ARG A 30 -14.31 23.87 -5.79
CA ARG A 30 -15.58 24.22 -5.12
C ARG A 30 -15.66 23.82 -3.64
N ASP A 31 -14.54 23.36 -3.07
CA ASP A 31 -14.49 22.86 -1.69
C ASP A 31 -15.46 21.69 -1.41
N ALA A 32 -15.63 20.83 -2.42
CA ALA A 32 -16.52 19.67 -2.37
C ALA A 32 -15.76 18.35 -2.13
N VAL A 33 -14.51 18.43 -1.69
CA VAL A 33 -13.65 17.27 -1.35
C VAL A 33 -13.05 17.47 0.02
N ASP A 34 -13.31 16.55 0.93
CA ASP A 34 -12.75 16.54 2.29
C ASP A 34 -11.43 15.76 2.35
N ILE A 35 -11.33 14.66 1.60
CA ILE A 35 -10.13 13.82 1.52
C ILE A 35 -9.77 13.58 0.05
N LEU A 36 -8.54 13.93 -0.32
CA LEU A 36 -7.97 13.61 -1.62
C LEU A 36 -6.91 12.50 -1.48
N LEU A 37 -7.16 11.36 -2.11
CA LEU A 37 -6.22 10.25 -2.23
C LEU A 37 -5.43 10.41 -3.53
N ILE A 38 -4.11 10.46 -3.41
CA ILE A 38 -3.20 10.62 -4.56
C ILE A 38 -2.03 9.65 -4.47
N SER A 39 -1.56 9.19 -5.61
CA SER A 39 -0.32 8.43 -5.66
C SER A 39 0.92 9.34 -5.60
N PRO A 40 2.07 8.86 -5.10
CA PRO A 40 3.30 9.64 -5.05
C PRO A 40 3.77 10.13 -6.43
N GLU A 41 3.51 9.34 -7.47
CA GLU A 41 3.81 9.69 -8.87
C GLU A 41 3.03 10.93 -9.30
N ARG A 42 1.83 11.11 -8.75
CA ARG A 42 1.00 12.26 -9.03
C ARG A 42 1.57 13.54 -8.43
N LEU A 43 2.16 13.45 -7.26
CA LEU A 43 2.88 14.58 -6.64
C LEU A 43 4.09 15.02 -7.48
N ALA A 44 4.64 14.13 -8.31
CA ALA A 44 5.73 14.43 -9.22
C ALA A 44 5.28 15.23 -10.47
N ASN A 45 3.99 15.29 -10.75
CA ASN A 45 3.47 15.93 -11.94
C ASN A 45 3.41 17.46 -11.75
N ASP A 46 4.20 18.20 -12.55
CA ASP A 46 4.30 19.68 -12.46
C ASP A 46 2.95 20.38 -12.66
N ARG A 47 2.12 19.85 -13.55
CA ARG A 47 0.77 20.38 -13.77
C ARG A 47 -0.09 20.24 -12.52
N PHE A 48 -0.07 19.07 -11.88
CA PHE A 48 -0.80 18.84 -10.65
C PHE A 48 -0.30 19.75 -9.53
N GLN A 49 1.01 19.88 -9.37
CA GLN A 49 1.59 20.77 -8.37
C GLN A 49 1.17 22.22 -8.55
N SER A 50 1.29 22.74 -9.78
CA SER A 50 1.01 24.16 -10.07
C SER A 50 -0.49 24.47 -10.15
N GLN A 51 -1.26 23.61 -10.80
CA GLN A 51 -2.67 23.89 -11.11
C GLN A 51 -3.66 23.41 -10.05
N VAL A 52 -3.30 22.41 -9.24
CA VAL A 52 -4.18 21.87 -8.21
C VAL A 52 -3.61 22.14 -6.82
N LEU A 53 -2.46 21.58 -6.49
CA LEU A 53 -1.89 21.67 -5.16
C LEU A 53 -1.57 23.12 -4.76
N GLY A 54 -1.00 23.91 -5.66
CA GLY A 54 -0.68 25.33 -5.40
C GLY A 54 -1.91 26.18 -5.07
N ARG A 55 -3.08 25.86 -5.65
CA ARG A 55 -4.33 26.60 -5.37
C ARG A 55 -4.96 26.22 -4.03
N VAL A 56 -4.75 25.00 -3.56
CA VAL A 56 -5.40 24.49 -2.35
C VAL A 56 -4.48 24.36 -1.15
N ALA A 57 -3.18 24.58 -1.33
CA ALA A 57 -2.17 24.40 -0.28
C ALA A 57 -2.53 25.12 1.03
N GLY A 58 -3.07 26.34 0.95
CA GLY A 58 -3.50 27.12 2.13
C GLY A 58 -4.74 26.57 2.85
N ARG A 59 -5.48 25.65 2.24
CA ARG A 59 -6.68 24.99 2.82
C ARG A 59 -6.39 23.59 3.35
N ILE A 60 -5.23 23.03 3.01
CA ILE A 60 -4.84 21.71 3.50
C ILE A 60 -4.50 21.82 4.98
N VAL A 61 -5.18 21.05 5.82
CA VAL A 61 -4.97 21.03 7.28
C VAL A 61 -4.17 19.83 7.75
N LEU A 62 -4.12 18.76 6.95
CA LEU A 62 -3.43 17.52 7.26
C LEU A 62 -2.89 16.87 5.98
N LEU A 63 -1.62 16.50 6.00
CA LEU A 63 -1.02 15.59 5.01
C LEU A 63 -0.79 14.24 5.66
N VAL A 64 -1.29 13.18 5.04
CA VAL A 64 -1.04 11.80 5.46
C VAL A 64 -0.13 11.13 4.44
N ILE A 65 0.96 10.55 4.92
CA ILE A 65 1.88 9.72 4.11
C ILE A 65 1.76 8.30 4.64
N ASP A 66 1.10 7.45 3.88
CA ASP A 66 0.99 6.03 4.20
C ASP A 66 2.13 5.24 3.56
N GLU A 67 2.43 4.07 4.11
CA GLU A 67 3.55 3.21 3.71
C GLU A 67 4.89 3.96 3.62
N ALA A 68 5.13 4.81 4.61
CA ALA A 68 6.27 5.73 4.63
C ALA A 68 7.65 5.04 4.63
N HIS A 69 7.72 3.72 4.87
CA HIS A 69 8.95 2.95 4.68
C HIS A 69 9.48 3.05 3.24
N CYS A 70 8.62 3.33 2.26
CA CYS A 70 9.03 3.59 0.87
C CYS A 70 9.92 4.84 0.71
N ILE A 71 9.98 5.73 1.68
CA ILE A 71 10.90 6.88 1.71
C ILE A 71 12.34 6.41 1.94
N SER A 72 12.52 5.36 2.74
CA SER A 72 13.83 4.79 3.07
C SER A 72 14.41 3.94 1.92
N ASP A 73 14.25 2.63 1.99
CA ASP A 73 14.99 1.71 1.12
C ASP A 73 14.39 1.58 -0.29
N TRP A 74 13.08 1.68 -0.41
CA TRP A 74 12.37 1.46 -1.69
C TRP A 74 12.17 2.75 -2.48
N GLY A 75 12.15 3.88 -1.80
CA GLY A 75 11.98 5.18 -2.45
C GLY A 75 13.17 5.60 -3.28
N HIS A 76 14.38 5.20 -2.91
CA HIS A 76 15.60 5.57 -3.61
C HIS A 76 15.84 4.77 -4.89
N ASP A 77 15.61 3.46 -4.85
CA ASP A 77 15.96 2.58 -5.95
C ASP A 77 14.79 2.28 -6.88
N PHE A 78 13.56 2.17 -6.34
CA PHE A 78 12.39 1.76 -7.13
C PHE A 78 11.33 2.84 -7.32
N ARG A 79 11.27 3.87 -6.46
CA ARG A 79 10.27 4.94 -6.53
C ARG A 79 10.88 6.31 -6.32
N PRO A 80 11.55 6.87 -7.32
CA PRO A 80 12.20 8.19 -7.24
C PRO A 80 11.22 9.31 -6.85
N HIS A 81 9.93 9.09 -7.03
CA HIS A 81 8.87 10.03 -6.66
C HIS A 81 8.73 10.27 -5.16
N TYR A 82 9.18 9.33 -4.32
CA TYR A 82 9.20 9.56 -2.86
C TYR A 82 10.21 10.63 -2.43
N ARG A 83 11.27 10.87 -3.20
CA ARG A 83 12.16 12.03 -3.00
C ARG A 83 11.46 13.37 -3.19
N LEU A 84 10.41 13.38 -3.99
CA LEU A 84 9.61 14.57 -4.22
C LEU A 84 8.71 14.90 -3.03
N LEU A 85 8.37 13.93 -2.18
CA LEU A 85 7.65 14.17 -0.93
C LEU A 85 8.42 15.16 -0.04
N GLU A 86 9.75 15.06 0.07
CA GLU A 86 10.57 16.02 0.79
C GLU A 86 10.36 17.45 0.25
N ARG A 87 10.40 17.61 -1.09
CA ARG A 87 10.18 18.91 -1.73
C ARG A 87 8.76 19.41 -1.50
N VAL A 88 7.76 18.53 -1.59
CA VAL A 88 6.36 18.87 -1.35
C VAL A 88 6.18 19.31 0.10
N VAL A 89 6.67 18.55 1.06
CA VAL A 89 6.58 18.87 2.49
C VAL A 89 7.25 20.21 2.81
N ARG A 90 8.41 20.50 2.22
CA ARG A 90 9.11 21.77 2.40
C ARG A 90 8.37 22.99 1.83
N ASN A 91 7.55 22.79 0.79
CA ASN A 91 6.78 23.85 0.14
C ASN A 91 5.36 24.02 0.71
N LEU A 92 4.95 23.16 1.63
CA LEU A 92 3.66 23.27 2.30
C LEU A 92 3.71 24.30 3.44
N PRO A 93 2.54 24.86 3.83
CA PRO A 93 2.49 25.81 4.93
C PRO A 93 3.13 25.26 6.21
N PRO A 94 3.88 26.07 6.98
CA PRO A 94 4.61 25.59 8.16
C PRO A 94 3.71 25.12 9.31
N ASN A 95 2.44 25.46 9.28
CA ASN A 95 1.41 25.03 10.24
C ASN A 95 0.67 23.76 9.81
N LEU A 96 1.04 23.16 8.67
CA LEU A 96 0.44 21.91 8.21
C LEU A 96 0.78 20.78 9.17
N ARG A 97 -0.26 20.04 9.56
CA ARG A 97 -0.07 18.80 10.34
C ARG A 97 0.37 17.67 9.41
N LEU A 98 1.36 16.91 9.85
CA LEU A 98 1.87 15.76 9.13
C LEU A 98 1.61 14.49 9.94
N LEU A 99 0.94 13.51 9.34
CA LEU A 99 0.78 12.17 9.87
C LEU A 99 1.49 11.19 8.94
N VAL A 100 2.33 10.35 9.52
CA VAL A 100 3.12 9.37 8.76
C VAL A 100 2.83 8.00 9.35
N THR A 101 2.41 7.05 8.50
CA THR A 101 2.06 5.70 8.91
C THR A 101 2.93 4.67 8.18
N THR A 102 3.33 3.63 8.88
CA THR A 102 4.03 2.48 8.31
C THR A 102 3.91 1.26 9.22
N ALA A 103 3.75 0.09 8.64
CA ALA A 103 3.75 -1.17 9.36
C ALA A 103 5.16 -1.67 9.71
N THR A 104 6.22 -1.13 9.08
CA THR A 104 7.59 -1.66 9.13
C THR A 104 8.61 -0.62 9.60
N ALA A 105 8.32 0.10 10.68
CA ALA A 105 9.18 1.13 11.24
C ALA A 105 10.35 0.54 12.04
N ASN A 106 11.39 0.03 11.36
CA ASN A 106 12.67 -0.25 12.03
C ASN A 106 13.45 1.04 12.30
N ASN A 107 14.55 0.95 13.04
CA ASN A 107 15.32 2.15 13.44
C ASN A 107 15.87 2.90 12.24
N ARG A 108 16.34 2.20 11.20
CA ARG A 108 16.85 2.80 9.96
C ARG A 108 15.75 3.59 9.23
N VAL A 109 14.57 3.01 9.05
CA VAL A 109 13.42 3.71 8.47
C VAL A 109 13.09 4.96 9.27
N MET A 110 13.16 4.90 10.61
CA MET A 110 12.90 6.07 11.46
C MET A 110 13.95 7.16 11.31
N ASP A 111 15.21 6.81 11.16
CA ASP A 111 16.28 7.77 10.95
C ASP A 111 16.14 8.47 9.57
N ASP A 112 15.82 7.71 8.53
CA ASP A 112 15.56 8.24 7.19
C ASP A 112 14.31 9.16 7.18
N LEU A 113 13.23 8.77 7.86
CA LEU A 113 12.02 9.59 7.98
C LEU A 113 12.32 10.92 8.70
N LYS A 114 13.09 10.90 9.77
CA LYS A 114 13.50 12.12 10.48
C LYS A 114 14.40 13.01 9.62
N ALA A 115 15.29 12.41 8.82
CA ALA A 115 16.16 13.16 7.91
C ALA A 115 15.36 13.89 6.82
N VAL A 116 14.31 13.25 6.28
CA VAL A 116 13.48 13.80 5.20
C VAL A 116 12.40 14.75 5.71
N LEU A 117 11.67 14.36 6.76
CA LEU A 117 10.47 15.06 7.25
C LEU A 117 10.75 15.98 8.44
N GLY A 118 11.94 15.93 9.00
CA GLY A 118 12.38 16.75 10.12
C GLY A 118 12.55 15.97 11.43
N PRO A 119 13.43 16.48 12.32
CA PRO A 119 13.82 15.76 13.53
C PRO A 119 12.73 15.74 14.62
N ASN A 120 11.72 16.58 14.52
CA ASN A 120 10.69 16.79 15.56
C ASN A 120 9.47 15.88 15.42
N LEU A 121 9.60 14.78 14.66
CA LEU A 121 8.52 13.80 14.56
C LEU A 121 8.24 13.14 15.91
N ALA A 122 7.01 13.30 16.42
CA ALA A 122 6.53 12.51 17.55
C ALA A 122 6.29 11.07 17.07
N VAL A 123 6.86 10.08 17.76
CA VAL A 123 6.79 8.69 17.35
C VAL A 123 5.90 7.91 18.32
N SER A 124 4.86 7.29 17.80
CA SER A 124 4.03 6.30 18.51
C SER A 124 4.25 4.93 17.86
N ARG A 125 4.76 3.97 18.63
CA ARG A 125 4.96 2.59 18.18
C ARG A 125 4.03 1.66 18.93
N GLY A 126 3.20 0.93 18.19
CA GLY A 126 2.50 -0.24 18.71
C GLY A 126 3.43 -1.45 18.80
N ASP A 127 3.02 -2.44 19.57
CA ASP A 127 3.69 -3.75 19.57
C ASP A 127 3.39 -4.44 18.23
N LEU A 128 4.45 -4.84 17.52
CA LEU A 128 4.35 -5.63 16.29
C LEU A 128 4.19 -7.13 16.57
N ASN A 129 4.34 -7.52 17.83
CA ASN A 129 4.16 -8.90 18.23
C ASN A 129 2.69 -9.31 18.11
N ARG A 130 2.44 -10.35 17.34
CA ARG A 130 1.09 -10.92 17.14
C ARG A 130 1.05 -12.30 17.80
N PRO A 131 0.56 -12.41 19.04
CA PRO A 131 0.56 -13.67 19.79
C PRO A 131 -0.21 -14.80 19.10
N SER A 132 -1.14 -14.47 18.21
CA SER A 132 -1.92 -15.43 17.42
C SER A 132 -1.17 -16.00 16.21
N LEU A 133 0.00 -15.46 15.85
CA LEU A 133 0.79 -15.93 14.71
C LEU A 133 1.91 -16.84 15.19
N ALA A 134 1.88 -18.09 14.71
CA ALA A 134 2.99 -19.02 14.83
C ALA A 134 3.82 -18.99 13.53
N LEU A 135 5.11 -18.68 13.63
CA LEU A 135 6.04 -18.68 12.51
C LEU A 135 6.89 -19.94 12.53
N GLN A 136 6.94 -20.63 11.40
CA GLN A 136 7.75 -21.83 11.23
C GLN A 136 8.51 -21.76 9.91
N THR A 137 9.81 -22.04 9.95
CA THR A 137 10.64 -22.19 8.75
C THR A 137 10.94 -23.67 8.55
N ILE A 138 10.60 -24.19 7.37
CA ILE A 138 10.80 -25.59 7.02
C ILE A 138 11.68 -25.66 5.78
N ARG A 139 12.78 -26.40 5.86
CA ARG A 139 13.67 -26.61 4.72
C ARG A 139 13.24 -27.85 3.94
N LEU A 140 12.71 -27.64 2.75
CA LEU A 140 12.31 -28.69 1.81
C LEU A 140 13.03 -28.42 0.48
N PRO A 141 14.10 -29.17 0.17
CA PRO A 141 15.00 -28.84 -0.94
C PRO A 141 14.36 -28.98 -2.32
N THR A 142 13.46 -29.94 -2.51
CA THR A 142 12.85 -30.20 -3.82
C THR A 142 11.42 -29.64 -3.92
N GLN A 143 10.99 -29.35 -5.14
CA GLN A 143 9.60 -28.95 -5.38
C GLN A 143 8.60 -30.05 -5.01
N ALA A 144 8.92 -31.30 -5.30
CA ALA A 144 8.08 -32.44 -4.96
C ALA A 144 7.84 -32.54 -3.45
N GLU A 145 8.89 -32.38 -2.64
CA GLU A 145 8.77 -32.37 -1.18
C GLU A 145 7.92 -31.21 -0.67
N ARG A 146 8.07 -30.02 -1.25
CA ARG A 146 7.25 -28.85 -0.89
C ARG A 146 5.76 -29.08 -1.20
N LEU A 147 5.45 -29.61 -2.37
CA LEU A 147 4.08 -29.89 -2.78
C LEU A 147 3.45 -31.00 -1.93
N ALA A 148 4.19 -32.08 -1.66
CA ALA A 148 3.72 -33.16 -0.81
C ALA A 148 3.46 -32.69 0.63
N TRP A 149 4.39 -31.95 1.20
CA TRP A 149 4.26 -31.37 2.53
C TRP A 149 3.04 -30.44 2.63
N LEU A 150 2.87 -29.55 1.65
CA LEU A 150 1.75 -28.61 1.62
C LEU A 150 0.41 -29.35 1.59
N ALA A 151 0.24 -30.34 0.73
CA ALA A 151 -0.98 -31.14 0.65
C ALA A 151 -1.29 -31.91 1.96
N GLN A 152 -0.26 -32.34 2.69
CA GLN A 152 -0.43 -32.96 4.00
C GLN A 152 -0.84 -31.94 5.08
N GLN A 153 -0.16 -30.79 5.12
CA GLN A 153 -0.40 -29.79 6.18
C GLN A 153 -1.77 -29.10 6.05
N ILE A 154 -2.21 -28.77 4.84
CA ILE A 154 -3.52 -28.13 4.64
C ILE A 154 -4.65 -28.94 5.27
N ARG A 155 -4.55 -30.27 5.29
CA ARG A 155 -5.56 -31.15 5.92
C ARG A 155 -5.63 -31.01 7.44
N THR A 156 -4.58 -30.53 8.06
CA THR A 156 -4.48 -30.36 9.53
C THR A 156 -4.84 -28.95 9.98
N LEU A 157 -4.93 -27.99 9.06
CA LEU A 157 -5.23 -26.59 9.34
C LEU A 157 -6.73 -26.34 9.21
N ALA A 158 -7.29 -25.65 10.19
CA ALA A 158 -8.67 -25.19 10.15
C ALA A 158 -8.79 -23.83 9.46
N GLY A 159 -9.86 -23.62 8.69
CA GLY A 159 -10.15 -22.32 8.06
C GLY A 159 -9.60 -22.20 6.65
N HIS A 160 -9.32 -20.96 6.24
CA HIS A 160 -8.82 -20.61 4.92
C HIS A 160 -7.34 -20.23 4.99
N GLY A 161 -6.60 -20.42 3.91
CA GLY A 161 -5.18 -20.10 3.85
C GLY A 161 -4.78 -19.48 2.52
N ILE A 162 -3.66 -18.77 2.52
CA ILE A 162 -3.04 -18.20 1.34
C ILE A 162 -1.66 -18.81 1.17
N VAL A 163 -1.38 -19.34 -0.02
CA VAL A 163 -0.06 -19.85 -0.39
C VAL A 163 0.61 -18.84 -1.33
N TYR A 164 1.66 -18.18 -0.86
CA TYR A 164 2.44 -17.27 -1.69
C TYR A 164 3.46 -18.03 -2.51
N ALA A 165 3.47 -17.81 -3.83
CA ALA A 165 4.44 -18.35 -4.76
C ALA A 165 5.30 -17.22 -5.35
N LEU A 166 6.55 -17.51 -5.71
CA LEU A 166 7.46 -16.51 -6.25
C LEU A 166 7.15 -16.13 -7.71
N THR A 167 6.59 -17.08 -8.47
CA THR A 167 6.29 -16.86 -9.89
C THR A 167 4.85 -17.29 -10.20
N MET A 168 4.28 -16.75 -11.28
CA MET A 168 2.98 -17.15 -11.79
C MET A 168 2.93 -18.64 -12.14
N ARG A 169 4.03 -19.17 -12.68
CA ARG A 169 4.17 -20.59 -12.99
C ARG A 169 4.12 -21.46 -11.73
N ASP A 170 4.79 -21.04 -10.64
CA ASP A 170 4.71 -21.75 -9.37
C ASP A 170 3.31 -21.70 -8.78
N ALA A 171 2.62 -20.55 -8.87
CA ALA A 171 1.25 -20.41 -8.42
C ALA A 171 0.31 -21.38 -9.17
N ALA A 172 0.44 -21.47 -10.50
CA ALA A 172 -0.31 -22.44 -11.31
C ALA A 172 0.00 -23.88 -10.91
N THR A 173 1.28 -24.24 -10.79
CA THR A 173 1.71 -25.59 -10.39
C THR A 173 1.16 -26.01 -9.02
N VAL A 174 1.21 -25.09 -8.04
CA VAL A 174 0.66 -25.35 -6.69
C VAL A 174 -0.85 -25.53 -6.75
N SER A 175 -1.55 -24.67 -7.50
CA SER A 175 -2.99 -24.75 -7.65
C SER A 175 -3.44 -26.06 -8.29
N GLU A 176 -2.85 -26.45 -9.43
CA GLU A 176 -3.12 -27.71 -10.13
C GLU A 176 -2.88 -28.93 -9.26
N TRP A 177 -1.75 -28.95 -8.54
CA TRP A 177 -1.41 -30.03 -7.63
C TRP A 177 -2.43 -30.16 -6.49
N LEU A 178 -2.77 -29.08 -5.83
CA LEU A 178 -3.74 -29.11 -4.73
C LEU A 178 -5.15 -29.46 -5.20
N GLN A 179 -5.57 -29.00 -6.38
CA GLN A 179 -6.83 -29.40 -7.00
C GLN A 179 -6.83 -30.93 -7.29
N SER A 180 -5.73 -31.48 -7.80
CA SER A 180 -5.60 -32.93 -8.01
C SER A 180 -5.67 -33.74 -6.71
N CYS A 181 -5.28 -33.13 -5.58
CA CYS A 181 -5.42 -33.70 -4.24
C CYS A 181 -6.82 -33.50 -3.61
N GLY A 182 -7.76 -32.89 -4.33
CA GLY A 182 -9.15 -32.70 -3.91
C GLY A 182 -9.42 -31.44 -3.09
N PHE A 183 -8.49 -30.47 -3.07
CA PHE A 183 -8.70 -29.19 -2.39
C PHE A 183 -9.39 -28.17 -3.31
N LYS A 184 -10.20 -27.28 -2.73
CA LYS A 184 -10.72 -26.10 -3.42
C LYS A 184 -9.64 -25.00 -3.36
N VAL A 185 -8.97 -24.77 -4.46
CA VAL A 185 -7.87 -23.79 -4.56
C VAL A 185 -7.99 -23.06 -5.90
N GLU A 186 -7.73 -21.77 -5.86
CA GLU A 186 -7.60 -20.95 -7.07
C GLU A 186 -6.26 -20.22 -7.07
N ALA A 187 -5.65 -20.10 -8.26
CA ALA A 187 -4.47 -19.27 -8.45
C ALA A 187 -4.91 -17.82 -8.70
N TYR A 188 -4.35 -16.90 -7.93
CA TYR A 188 -4.51 -15.46 -8.13
C TYR A 188 -3.18 -14.86 -8.58
N THR A 189 -3.16 -14.28 -9.78
CA THR A 189 -1.97 -13.69 -10.40
C THR A 189 -2.33 -12.34 -11.04
N GLY A 190 -1.32 -11.59 -11.51
CA GLY A 190 -1.56 -10.35 -12.24
C GLY A 190 -2.42 -10.48 -13.50
N GLU A 191 -2.58 -11.70 -14.04
CA GLU A 191 -3.44 -11.99 -15.18
C GLU A 191 -4.89 -12.37 -14.80
N SER A 192 -5.15 -12.57 -13.51
CA SER A 192 -6.48 -13.01 -13.01
C SER A 192 -7.57 -11.92 -13.09
N GLY A 193 -7.21 -10.70 -13.52
CA GLY A 193 -8.14 -9.56 -13.55
C GLY A 193 -8.62 -9.15 -12.15
N ASP A 194 -9.70 -8.39 -12.10
CA ASP A 194 -10.26 -7.85 -10.85
C ASP A 194 -11.19 -8.86 -10.13
N ARG A 195 -10.71 -10.11 -9.98
CA ARG A 195 -11.41 -11.18 -9.24
C ARG A 195 -11.12 -11.16 -7.73
N ARG A 196 -10.45 -10.12 -7.26
CA ARG A 196 -10.03 -10.00 -5.86
C ARG A 196 -11.21 -10.07 -4.90
N VAL A 197 -12.30 -9.40 -5.23
CA VAL A 197 -13.53 -9.36 -4.40
C VAL A 197 -14.27 -10.71 -4.37
N GLU A 198 -14.08 -11.55 -5.37
CA GLU A 198 -14.71 -12.87 -5.43
C GLU A 198 -13.91 -13.94 -4.67
N LEU A 199 -12.61 -13.70 -4.44
CA LEU A 199 -11.69 -14.64 -3.83
C LEU A 199 -11.44 -14.36 -2.33
N GLU A 200 -11.78 -13.17 -1.85
CA GLU A 200 -11.77 -12.76 -0.43
C GLU A 200 -13.12 -13.10 0.25
#